data_68aff5d76c768ffd61dfcf88ae3fa33e
#
_entry.id   68aff5d76c768ffd61dfcf88ae3fa33e
#
_cell.length_a   1.000
_cell.length_b   1.000
_cell.length_c   1.000
_cell.angle_alpha   90.00
_cell.angle_beta   90.00
_cell.angle_gamma   90.00
#
_symmetry.space_group_name_H-M   'P 1'
#
loop_
_entity.id
_entity.type
_entity.pdbx_description
1 polymer ?
#
loop_
_entity_poly.entity_id
_entity_poly.type
_entity_poly.pdbx_seq_one_letter_code
_entity_poly.pdbx_strand_id
1 'polypeptide(L)'
;MVEKSNSKSHYGNKNVWLLGGSSLFNDVGSEMITPLLPFYVATLGGGGAALGLLGGLREGLASLLKLIGGWLSDFTGKRRPFVFFGYAFSSIFRVLLVLASSWKSVLMFVSLERVGKLRDAPRDAIIAHSVKKRGKAFALHQSLDTTGGIIGTLIVIFLFWFLGYGMKTIIIVASIISLLSIVPLFFVKDPKTKKFKENLWQGVKNLDKRLKYFIVVASVFTLANFGLYMFMILLAEEFTGSILISLMLYALFNFVFALFVIPFGKLSDKIGRKKVLFTGYILFLFLALSFIFFSSLIYLVIAFVIYGLVYAMTMSNQRALVTDLSGKMKGTALGFFYFVIGLVNILGGIIAGLLWDINYQIMFVYLSVITFISIILLLFVKENRKFSLVC
;
A
#
# COMPACT_ATOMS: atom_id res chain seq x y z
N MET A 1 -14.41 33.25 -31.85
CA MET A 1 -13.60 33.85 -30.76
C MET A 1 -13.34 32.83 -29.71
N VAL A 2 -12.15 32.21 -29.70
CA VAL A 2 -11.74 31.23 -28.69
C VAL A 2 -11.06 32.01 -27.56
N GLU A 3 -11.75 32.14 -26.46
CA GLU A 3 -11.24 32.78 -25.26
C GLU A 3 -10.03 31.98 -24.75
N LYS A 4 -8.84 32.50 -24.97
CA LYS A 4 -7.60 32.01 -24.34
C LYS A 4 -7.70 32.26 -22.85
N SER A 5 -8.20 31.24 -22.12
CA SER A 5 -8.06 31.17 -20.65
C SER A 5 -6.57 31.06 -20.29
N ASN A 6 -5.95 32.23 -20.18
CA ASN A 6 -4.57 32.42 -19.73
C ASN A 6 -4.52 32.39 -18.18
N SER A 7 -5.08 31.36 -17.53
CA SER A 7 -4.82 31.11 -16.13
C SER A 7 -3.48 30.39 -16.01
N LYS A 8 -2.38 31.15 -16.04
CA LYS A 8 -1.07 30.67 -15.57
C LYS A 8 -1.30 30.12 -14.18
N SER A 9 -1.19 28.78 -14.03
CA SER A 9 -1.27 28.13 -12.72
C SER A 9 -0.05 28.56 -11.89
N HIS A 10 -0.17 29.71 -11.20
CA HIS A 10 0.87 30.25 -10.29
C HIS A 10 1.17 29.38 -9.08
N TYR A 11 0.44 28.25 -8.94
CA TYR A 11 0.53 27.34 -7.80
C TYR A 11 1.39 26.10 -8.07
N GLY A 12 1.97 25.97 -9.26
CA GLY A 12 2.48 24.74 -9.85
C GLY A 12 3.39 23.89 -8.97
N ASN A 13 4.49 24.39 -8.48
CA ASN A 13 5.44 23.59 -7.71
C ASN A 13 5.13 23.62 -6.20
N LYS A 14 4.55 24.69 -5.67
CA LYS A 14 4.33 24.86 -4.24
C LYS A 14 3.40 23.80 -3.65
N ASN A 15 2.25 23.52 -4.30
CA ASN A 15 1.33 22.46 -3.84
C ASN A 15 1.98 21.08 -3.83
N VAL A 16 2.83 20.76 -4.81
CA VAL A 16 3.51 19.46 -4.88
C VAL A 16 4.46 19.28 -3.70
N TRP A 17 5.26 20.32 -3.37
CA TRP A 17 6.15 20.27 -2.21
C TRP A 17 5.41 20.23 -0.87
N LEU A 18 4.32 21.00 -0.73
CA LEU A 18 3.51 21.01 0.48
C LEU A 18 2.84 19.64 0.72
N LEU A 19 2.25 19.07 -0.34
CA LEU A 19 1.61 17.74 -0.24
C LEU A 19 2.65 16.63 -0.07
N GLY A 20 3.80 16.73 -0.73
CA GLY A 20 4.90 15.80 -0.54
C GLY A 20 5.49 15.85 0.86
N GLY A 21 5.67 17.05 1.44
CA GLY A 21 6.10 17.21 2.83
C GLY A 21 5.09 16.66 3.84
N SER A 22 3.78 16.89 3.61
CA SER A 22 2.73 16.28 4.43
C SER A 22 2.78 14.75 4.36
N SER A 23 2.97 14.19 3.17
CA SER A 23 3.09 12.75 2.98
C SER A 23 4.33 12.20 3.65
N LEU A 24 5.47 12.84 3.51
CA LEU A 24 6.73 12.46 4.15
C LEU A 24 6.57 12.33 5.67
N PHE A 25 6.10 13.36 6.37
CA PHE A 25 5.89 13.29 7.82
C PHE A 25 4.88 12.23 8.24
N ASN A 26 3.79 12.08 7.48
CA ASN A 26 2.81 11.04 7.74
C ASN A 26 3.40 9.64 7.57
N ASP A 27 4.23 9.43 6.55
CA ASP A 27 4.79 8.12 6.23
C ASP A 27 5.95 7.77 7.17
N VAL A 28 6.75 8.75 7.63
CA VAL A 28 7.67 8.56 8.75
C VAL A 28 6.93 7.98 9.95
N GLY A 29 5.87 8.64 10.43
CA GLY A 29 5.14 8.16 11.60
C GLY A 29 4.41 6.83 11.34
N SER A 30 3.88 6.60 10.13
CA SER A 30 3.23 5.33 9.78
C SER A 30 4.23 4.17 9.81
N GLU A 31 5.40 4.35 9.22
CA GLU A 31 6.40 3.30 9.09
C GLU A 31 7.21 3.06 10.38
N MET A 32 7.15 3.97 11.34
CA MET A 32 7.59 3.70 12.72
C MET A 32 6.65 2.73 13.45
N ILE A 33 5.35 2.79 13.17
CA ILE A 33 4.33 1.97 13.85
C ILE A 33 4.15 0.62 13.15
N THR A 34 4.18 0.60 11.81
CA THR A 34 3.85 -0.57 10.99
C THR A 34 4.57 -1.84 11.42
N PRO A 35 5.92 -1.87 11.59
CA PRO A 35 6.62 -3.09 11.97
C PRO A 35 6.46 -3.45 13.46
N LEU A 36 5.94 -2.55 14.29
CA LEU A 36 5.64 -2.83 15.71
C LEU A 36 4.25 -3.44 15.91
N LEU A 37 3.33 -3.26 14.95
CA LEU A 37 1.94 -3.72 15.10
C LEU A 37 1.81 -5.21 15.38
N PRO A 38 2.54 -6.13 14.72
CA PRO A 38 2.47 -7.55 15.02
C PRO A 38 2.78 -7.85 16.48
N PHE A 39 3.86 -7.28 17.01
CA PHE A 39 4.27 -7.45 18.41
C PHE A 39 3.28 -6.80 19.37
N TYR A 40 2.76 -5.62 19.03
CA TYR A 40 1.81 -4.92 19.86
C TYR A 40 0.48 -5.67 19.98
N VAL A 41 0.01 -6.30 18.90
CA VAL A 41 -1.15 -7.19 18.92
C VAL A 41 -0.86 -8.43 19.77
N ALA A 42 0.29 -9.07 19.60
CA ALA A 42 0.68 -10.25 20.34
C ALA A 42 0.78 -10.00 21.86
N THR A 43 1.42 -8.88 22.27
CA THR A 43 1.54 -8.50 23.69
C THR A 43 0.19 -8.19 24.35
N LEU A 44 -0.84 -7.87 23.58
CA LEU A 44 -2.20 -7.63 24.05
C LEU A 44 -3.14 -8.85 23.89
N GLY A 45 -2.56 -10.04 23.69
CA GLY A 45 -3.26 -11.32 23.65
C GLY A 45 -3.95 -11.63 22.31
N GLY A 46 -3.52 -10.96 21.20
CA GLY A 46 -4.01 -11.27 19.86
C GLY A 46 -3.21 -12.40 19.22
N GLY A 47 -3.90 -13.41 18.68
CA GLY A 47 -3.31 -14.49 17.89
C GLY A 47 -3.24 -14.17 16.39
N GLY A 48 -3.02 -15.23 15.59
CA GLY A 48 -2.94 -15.12 14.12
C GLY A 48 -4.21 -14.59 13.49
N ALA A 49 -5.39 -14.95 13.98
CA ALA A 49 -6.66 -14.40 13.49
C ALA A 49 -6.74 -12.88 13.69
N ALA A 50 -6.27 -12.33 14.82
CA ALA A 50 -6.21 -10.90 15.08
C ALA A 50 -5.21 -10.21 14.13
N LEU A 51 -4.04 -10.82 13.91
CA LEU A 51 -3.00 -10.31 13.03
C LEU A 51 -3.44 -10.33 11.56
N GLY A 52 -4.06 -11.41 11.12
CA GLY A 52 -4.59 -11.54 9.77
C GLY A 52 -5.70 -10.54 9.48
N LEU A 53 -6.62 -10.36 10.42
CA LEU A 53 -7.68 -9.36 10.32
C LEU A 53 -7.09 -7.94 10.30
N LEU A 54 -6.07 -7.66 11.12
CA LEU A 54 -5.36 -6.38 11.14
C LEU A 54 -4.71 -6.07 9.78
N GLY A 55 -3.94 -7.02 9.24
CA GLY A 55 -3.28 -6.87 7.94
C GLY A 55 -4.28 -6.70 6.81
N GLY A 56 -5.30 -7.55 6.78
CA GLY A 56 -6.37 -7.49 5.79
C GLY A 56 -7.17 -6.19 5.84
N LEU A 57 -7.59 -5.72 7.02
CA LEU A 57 -8.27 -4.43 7.18
C LEU A 57 -7.37 -3.26 6.82
N ARG A 58 -6.10 -3.29 7.21
CA ARG A 58 -5.13 -2.23 6.91
C ARG A 58 -4.99 -2.00 5.40
N GLU A 59 -4.80 -3.05 4.64
CA GLU A 59 -4.66 -2.96 3.17
C GLU A 59 -6.01 -2.82 2.47
N GLY A 60 -7.01 -3.52 2.95
CA GLY A 60 -8.35 -3.52 2.39
C GLY A 60 -9.05 -2.17 2.52
N LEU A 61 -9.12 -1.60 3.73
CA LEU A 61 -9.73 -0.29 3.96
C LEU A 61 -8.99 0.81 3.19
N ALA A 62 -7.65 0.77 3.16
CA ALA A 62 -6.88 1.75 2.38
C ALA A 62 -7.26 1.73 0.89
N SER A 63 -7.48 0.54 0.32
CA SER A 63 -7.87 0.38 -1.07
C SER A 63 -9.30 0.83 -1.33
N LEU A 64 -10.25 0.43 -0.47
CA LEU A 64 -11.68 0.81 -0.59
C LEU A 64 -11.87 2.34 -0.47
N LEU A 65 -11.18 2.94 0.50
CA LEU A 65 -11.36 4.35 0.83
C LEU A 65 -10.73 5.30 -0.21
N LYS A 66 -9.72 4.85 -0.98
CA LYS A 66 -9.21 5.60 -2.13
C LYS A 66 -10.30 5.83 -3.17
N LEU A 67 -11.12 4.82 -3.47
CA LEU A 67 -12.23 4.96 -4.41
C LEU A 67 -13.28 5.95 -3.89
N ILE A 68 -13.70 5.77 -2.63
CA ILE A 68 -14.73 6.62 -2.00
C ILE A 68 -14.25 8.07 -1.93
N GLY A 69 -13.01 8.31 -1.49
CA GLY A 69 -12.43 9.66 -1.39
C GLY A 69 -12.31 10.35 -2.75
N GLY A 70 -11.91 9.63 -3.79
CA GLY A 70 -11.89 10.12 -5.16
C GLY A 70 -13.28 10.58 -5.63
N TRP A 71 -14.26 9.70 -5.52
CA TRP A 71 -15.64 10.00 -5.90
C TRP A 71 -16.24 11.17 -5.13
N LEU A 72 -16.12 11.19 -3.79
CA LEU A 72 -16.64 12.28 -2.96
C LEU A 72 -16.00 13.64 -3.30
N SER A 73 -14.70 13.65 -3.58
CA SER A 73 -13.99 14.88 -3.92
C SER A 73 -14.40 15.42 -5.31
N ASP A 74 -14.64 14.53 -6.27
CA ASP A 74 -15.09 14.92 -7.61
C ASP A 74 -16.57 15.34 -7.59
N PHE A 75 -17.42 14.68 -6.78
CA PHE A 75 -18.81 15.05 -6.60
C PHE A 75 -18.98 16.41 -5.94
N THR A 76 -18.19 16.71 -4.90
CA THR A 76 -18.24 18.01 -4.20
C THR A 76 -17.52 19.12 -4.96
N GLY A 77 -16.56 18.78 -5.80
CA GLY A 77 -15.65 19.72 -6.48
C GLY A 77 -14.63 20.37 -5.54
N LYS A 78 -14.53 19.91 -4.29
CA LYS A 78 -13.58 20.38 -3.27
C LYS A 78 -12.65 19.22 -2.89
N ARG A 79 -11.35 19.41 -2.97
CA ARG A 79 -10.35 18.36 -2.72
C ARG A 79 -9.58 18.60 -1.42
N ARG A 80 -9.19 19.84 -1.16
CA ARG A 80 -8.41 20.24 0.01
C ARG A 80 -9.03 19.78 1.34
N PRO A 81 -10.35 19.91 1.60
CA PRO A 81 -10.95 19.43 2.84
C PRO A 81 -10.72 17.93 3.08
N PHE A 82 -10.90 17.10 2.03
CA PHE A 82 -10.68 15.65 2.15
C PHE A 82 -9.22 15.31 2.47
N VAL A 83 -8.27 16.06 1.87
CA VAL A 83 -6.85 15.90 2.17
C VAL A 83 -6.56 16.29 3.61
N PHE A 84 -7.04 17.45 4.06
CA PHE A 84 -6.84 17.94 5.42
C PHE A 84 -7.42 16.98 6.47
N PHE A 85 -8.71 16.65 6.34
CA PHE A 85 -9.37 15.73 7.26
C PHE A 85 -8.75 14.34 7.24
N GLY A 86 -8.31 13.84 6.07
CA GLY A 86 -7.67 12.54 5.97
C GLY A 86 -6.36 12.45 6.73
N TYR A 87 -5.48 13.45 6.66
CA TYR A 87 -4.24 13.50 7.45
C TYR A 87 -4.53 13.72 8.94
N ALA A 88 -5.42 14.65 9.28
CA ALA A 88 -5.81 14.91 10.68
C ALA A 88 -6.41 13.66 11.33
N PHE A 89 -7.33 13.00 10.65
CA PHE A 89 -7.97 11.78 11.13
C PHE A 89 -6.96 10.64 11.35
N SER A 90 -6.08 10.37 10.38
CA SER A 90 -5.02 9.38 10.56
C SER A 90 -4.13 9.70 11.76
N SER A 91 -3.71 10.96 11.93
CA SER A 91 -2.83 11.38 13.03
C SER A 91 -3.51 11.24 14.39
N ILE A 92 -4.79 11.61 14.51
CA ILE A 92 -5.57 11.47 15.75
C ILE A 92 -5.66 10.00 16.17
N PHE A 93 -6.01 9.09 15.25
CA PHE A 93 -6.16 7.69 15.61
C PHE A 93 -4.82 6.98 15.87
N ARG A 94 -3.70 7.52 15.36
CA ARG A 94 -2.35 7.09 15.79
C ARG A 94 -2.07 7.48 17.25
N VAL A 95 -2.45 8.69 17.66
CA VAL A 95 -2.33 9.09 19.08
C VAL A 95 -3.17 8.17 19.95
N LEU A 96 -4.42 7.91 19.55
CA LEU A 96 -5.35 7.05 20.32
C LEU A 96 -4.86 5.59 20.40
N LEU A 97 -4.03 5.13 19.46
CA LEU A 97 -3.44 3.79 19.50
C LEU A 97 -2.60 3.54 20.77
N VAL A 98 -2.02 4.59 21.37
CA VAL A 98 -1.30 4.49 22.66
C VAL A 98 -2.20 4.02 23.80
N LEU A 99 -3.49 4.33 23.73
CA LEU A 99 -4.50 3.99 24.74
C LEU A 99 -5.04 2.55 24.56
N ALA A 100 -4.58 1.83 23.56
CA ALA A 100 -5.03 0.47 23.33
C ALA A 100 -4.64 -0.42 24.51
N SER A 101 -5.64 -1.12 25.07
CA SER A 101 -5.51 -2.05 26.20
C SER A 101 -5.82 -3.51 25.82
N SER A 102 -6.22 -3.75 24.57
CA SER A 102 -6.52 -5.06 24.02
C SER A 102 -6.22 -5.08 22.52
N TRP A 103 -5.99 -6.27 21.96
CA TRP A 103 -5.80 -6.39 20.51
C TRP A 103 -7.03 -5.87 19.71
N LYS A 104 -8.25 -5.99 20.27
CA LYS A 104 -9.48 -5.45 19.64
C LYS A 104 -9.45 -3.93 19.53
N SER A 105 -8.93 -3.22 20.55
CA SER A 105 -8.77 -1.77 20.49
C SER A 105 -7.65 -1.34 19.53
N VAL A 106 -6.57 -2.12 19.42
CA VAL A 106 -5.55 -1.91 18.36
C VAL A 106 -6.19 -2.01 16.98
N LEU A 107 -6.95 -3.07 16.74
CA LEU A 107 -7.65 -3.30 15.47
C LEU A 107 -8.60 -2.13 15.14
N MET A 108 -9.38 -1.66 16.12
CA MET A 108 -10.29 -0.53 15.96
C MET A 108 -9.53 0.75 15.60
N PHE A 109 -8.49 1.11 16.36
CA PHE A 109 -7.76 2.36 16.12
C PHE A 109 -6.98 2.34 14.81
N VAL A 110 -6.36 1.21 14.43
CA VAL A 110 -5.68 1.06 13.14
C VAL A 110 -6.68 1.10 11.98
N SER A 111 -7.85 0.46 12.12
CA SER A 111 -8.89 0.52 11.08
C SER A 111 -9.41 1.94 10.89
N LEU A 112 -9.65 2.69 11.97
CA LEU A 112 -10.06 4.08 11.92
C LEU A 112 -8.94 4.99 11.38
N GLU A 113 -7.68 4.74 11.72
CA GLU A 113 -6.53 5.42 11.11
C GLU A 113 -6.55 5.29 9.57
N ARG A 114 -6.92 4.10 9.06
CA ARG A 114 -7.02 3.86 7.61
C ARG A 114 -8.14 4.65 6.93
N VAL A 115 -9.18 5.10 7.65
CA VAL A 115 -10.20 6.00 7.09
C VAL A 115 -9.56 7.27 6.53
N GLY A 116 -8.48 7.74 7.11
CA GLY A 116 -7.73 8.88 6.56
C GLY A 116 -7.14 8.65 5.16
N LYS A 117 -7.06 7.42 4.65
CA LYS A 117 -6.64 7.11 3.26
C LYS A 117 -7.64 7.61 2.20
N LEU A 118 -8.83 8.08 2.60
CA LEU A 118 -9.72 8.87 1.76
C LEU A 118 -9.03 10.06 1.07
N ARG A 119 -7.95 10.58 1.68
CA ARG A 119 -7.17 11.71 1.16
C ARG A 119 -6.37 11.40 -0.10
N ASP A 120 -5.98 10.14 -0.35
CA ASP A 120 -4.99 9.78 -1.37
C ASP A 120 -5.41 10.21 -2.78
N ALA A 121 -6.63 9.86 -3.22
CA ALA A 121 -7.12 10.24 -4.53
C ALA A 121 -7.36 11.76 -4.69
N PRO A 122 -8.00 12.49 -3.73
CA PRO A 122 -8.08 13.95 -3.76
C PRO A 122 -6.72 14.64 -3.78
N ARG A 123 -5.74 14.15 -3.02
CA ARG A 123 -4.35 14.65 -3.01
C ARG A 123 -3.71 14.53 -4.38
N ASP A 124 -3.76 13.34 -4.97
CA ASP A 124 -3.20 13.06 -6.29
C ASP A 124 -3.87 13.93 -7.38
N ALA A 125 -5.16 14.18 -7.24
CA ALA A 125 -5.89 15.08 -8.12
C ALA A 125 -5.44 16.55 -7.96
N ILE A 126 -5.14 17.03 -6.74
CA ILE A 126 -4.54 18.38 -6.55
C ILE A 126 -3.17 18.45 -7.24
N ILE A 127 -2.30 17.44 -7.05
CA ILE A 127 -0.99 17.36 -7.70
C ILE A 127 -1.14 17.44 -9.22
N ALA A 128 -2.02 16.63 -9.80
CA ALA A 128 -2.25 16.56 -11.24
C ALA A 128 -2.75 17.88 -11.85
N HIS A 129 -3.55 18.65 -11.10
CA HIS A 129 -4.05 19.95 -11.54
C HIS A 129 -3.09 21.12 -11.30
N SER A 130 -2.14 20.97 -10.38
CA SER A 130 -1.20 22.03 -10.01
C SER A 130 -0.08 22.24 -11.04
N VAL A 131 0.25 21.22 -11.86
CA VAL A 131 1.42 21.26 -12.76
C VAL A 131 1.13 20.77 -14.17
N LYS A 132 1.88 21.28 -15.16
CA LYS A 132 1.83 20.79 -16.55
C LYS A 132 2.57 19.45 -16.70
N LYS A 133 3.76 19.30 -16.08
CA LYS A 133 4.60 18.10 -16.14
C LYS A 133 4.22 17.14 -15.00
N ARG A 134 3.08 16.45 -15.14
CA ARG A 134 2.50 15.57 -14.11
C ARG A 134 3.44 14.45 -13.67
N GLY A 135 4.11 13.80 -14.61
CA GLY A 135 5.04 12.70 -14.31
C GLY A 135 6.14 13.11 -13.32
N LYS A 136 6.77 14.29 -13.52
CA LYS A 136 7.80 14.79 -12.59
C LYS A 136 7.23 15.09 -11.19
N ALA A 137 6.01 15.63 -11.13
CA ALA A 137 5.37 15.94 -9.86
C ALA A 137 5.00 14.68 -9.05
N PHE A 138 4.45 13.67 -9.72
CA PHE A 138 4.17 12.37 -9.08
C PHE A 138 5.45 11.65 -8.67
N ALA A 139 6.51 11.71 -9.50
CA ALA A 139 7.80 11.13 -9.14
C ALA A 139 8.41 11.78 -7.89
N LEU A 140 8.35 13.12 -7.80
CA LEU A 140 8.79 13.84 -6.61
C LEU A 140 7.98 13.46 -5.37
N HIS A 141 6.65 13.42 -5.50
CA HIS A 141 5.77 13.03 -4.40
C HIS A 141 6.07 11.59 -3.93
N GLN A 142 6.18 10.64 -4.86
CA GLN A 142 6.50 9.24 -4.55
C GLN A 142 7.90 9.09 -3.91
N SER A 143 8.87 9.90 -4.35
CA SER A 143 10.20 9.92 -3.74
C SER A 143 10.13 10.37 -2.27
N LEU A 144 9.33 11.41 -1.97
CA LEU A 144 9.14 11.88 -0.59
C LEU A 144 8.41 10.86 0.28
N ASP A 145 7.38 10.16 -0.26
CA ASP A 145 6.69 9.06 0.42
C ASP A 145 7.68 7.94 0.79
N THR A 146 8.44 7.46 -0.21
CA THR A 146 9.43 6.38 -0.01
C THR A 146 10.53 6.80 0.99
N THR A 147 11.01 8.04 0.89
CA THR A 147 11.99 8.60 1.82
C THR A 147 11.42 8.64 3.24
N GLY A 148 10.18 9.08 3.40
CA GLY A 148 9.48 9.05 4.68
C GLY A 148 9.39 7.65 5.28
N GLY A 149 9.08 6.66 4.45
CA GLY A 149 9.02 5.25 4.87
C GLY A 149 10.37 4.72 5.37
N ILE A 150 11.45 4.98 4.63
CA ILE A 150 12.81 4.57 5.02
C ILE A 150 13.23 5.27 6.32
N ILE A 151 13.05 6.59 6.41
CA ILE A 151 13.40 7.35 7.62
C ILE A 151 12.61 6.81 8.83
N GLY A 152 11.31 6.56 8.69
CA GLY A 152 10.47 6.03 9.77
C GLY A 152 10.97 4.67 10.28
N THR A 153 11.32 3.76 9.36
CA THR A 153 11.86 2.45 9.73
C THR A 153 13.24 2.57 10.42
N LEU A 154 14.10 3.49 9.98
CA LEU A 154 15.38 3.72 10.64
C LEU A 154 15.23 4.36 12.03
N ILE A 155 14.29 5.30 12.19
CA ILE A 155 14.00 5.92 13.49
C ILE A 155 13.49 4.87 14.49
N VAL A 156 12.58 3.98 14.10
CA VAL A 156 12.08 2.95 15.03
C VAL A 156 13.20 2.02 15.49
N ILE A 157 14.10 1.62 14.58
CA ILE A 157 15.28 0.81 14.94
C ILE A 157 16.17 1.56 15.92
N PHE A 158 16.46 2.85 15.65
CA PHE A 158 17.27 3.69 16.52
C PHE A 158 16.66 3.85 17.91
N LEU A 159 15.37 4.20 18.00
CA LEU A 159 14.69 4.39 19.29
C LEU A 159 14.59 3.09 20.09
N PHE A 160 14.34 1.97 19.40
CA PHE A 160 14.23 0.67 20.05
C PHE A 160 15.57 0.16 20.56
N TRP A 161 16.63 0.26 19.73
CA TRP A 161 17.92 -0.34 20.03
C TRP A 161 18.82 0.58 20.89
N PHE A 162 19.03 1.84 20.46
CA PHE A 162 19.97 2.74 21.16
C PHE A 162 19.37 3.39 22.40
N LEU A 163 18.07 3.74 22.38
CA LEU A 163 17.43 4.42 23.50
C LEU A 163 16.61 3.46 24.37
N GLY A 164 16.44 2.20 23.99
CA GLY A 164 15.68 1.21 24.77
C GLY A 164 14.20 1.55 24.94
N TYR A 165 13.62 2.36 24.04
CA TYR A 165 12.23 2.79 24.18
C TYR A 165 11.26 1.65 23.93
N GLY A 166 10.26 1.52 24.83
CA GLY A 166 9.18 0.57 24.65
C GLY A 166 8.21 0.98 23.52
N MET A 167 7.44 0.03 23.02
CA MET A 167 6.53 0.22 21.87
C MET A 167 5.59 1.42 22.05
N LYS A 168 5.00 1.63 23.23
CA LYS A 168 4.10 2.77 23.49
C LYS A 168 4.79 4.11 23.33
N THR A 169 6.03 4.25 23.84
CA THR A 169 6.81 5.48 23.69
C THR A 169 7.13 5.76 22.22
N ILE A 170 7.48 4.73 21.46
CA ILE A 170 7.73 4.85 20.01
C ILE A 170 6.45 5.27 19.28
N ILE A 171 5.29 4.72 19.63
CA ILE A 171 4.00 5.11 19.05
C ILE A 171 3.68 6.59 19.36
N ILE A 172 4.01 7.08 20.55
CA ILE A 172 3.86 8.52 20.90
C ILE A 172 4.73 9.38 19.98
N VAL A 173 6.02 9.06 19.86
CA VAL A 173 6.95 9.81 18.99
C VAL A 173 6.47 9.80 17.54
N ALA A 174 6.08 8.63 17.03
CA ALA A 174 5.53 8.46 15.70
C ALA A 174 4.26 9.30 15.47
N SER A 175 3.40 9.39 16.49
CA SER A 175 2.17 10.18 16.45
C SER A 175 2.48 11.68 16.39
N ILE A 176 3.44 12.16 17.16
CA ILE A 176 3.87 13.57 17.15
C ILE A 176 4.40 13.94 15.77
N ILE A 177 5.28 13.09 15.18
CA ILE A 177 5.80 13.30 13.83
C ILE A 177 4.65 13.31 12.80
N SER A 178 3.68 12.40 12.94
CA SER A 178 2.50 12.36 12.07
C SER A 178 1.65 13.63 12.14
N LEU A 179 1.51 14.24 13.30
CA LEU A 179 0.78 15.52 13.47
C LEU A 179 1.44 16.65 12.68
N LEU A 180 2.78 16.64 12.51
CA LEU A 180 3.47 17.64 11.69
C LEU A 180 3.01 17.59 10.22
N SER A 181 2.46 16.46 9.75
CA SER A 181 1.94 16.35 8.39
C SER A 181 0.78 17.31 8.09
N ILE A 182 0.10 17.82 9.12
CA ILE A 182 -1.04 18.72 8.99
C ILE A 182 -0.56 20.15 8.66
N VAL A 183 0.61 20.55 9.15
CA VAL A 183 1.12 21.92 9.03
C VAL A 183 1.22 22.41 7.58
N PRO A 184 1.82 21.69 6.63
CA PRO A 184 1.90 22.14 5.25
C PRO A 184 0.53 22.29 4.58
N LEU A 185 -0.50 21.55 5.03
CA LEU A 185 -1.83 21.55 4.41
C LEU A 185 -2.58 22.87 4.59
N PHE A 186 -2.25 23.67 5.60
CA PHE A 186 -2.83 25.01 5.77
C PHE A 186 -2.48 25.92 4.57
N PHE A 187 -1.36 25.68 3.92
CA PHE A 187 -0.85 26.47 2.79
C PHE A 187 -1.20 25.89 1.42
N VAL A 188 -1.79 24.69 1.34
CA VAL A 188 -2.23 24.06 0.09
C VAL A 188 -3.42 24.82 -0.47
N LYS A 189 -3.38 25.14 -1.76
CA LYS A 189 -4.47 25.81 -2.48
C LYS A 189 -5.27 24.79 -3.29
N ASP A 190 -6.59 24.82 -3.14
CA ASP A 190 -7.50 23.93 -3.87
C ASP A 190 -7.71 24.42 -5.31
N PRO A 191 -7.34 23.65 -6.34
CA PRO A 191 -7.62 24.03 -7.71
C PRO A 191 -9.13 23.97 -7.97
N LYS A 192 -9.68 25.02 -8.60
CA LYS A 192 -11.09 25.05 -9.02
C LYS A 192 -11.34 23.94 -10.03
N THR A 193 -12.23 23.00 -9.74
CA THR A 193 -12.60 21.90 -10.64
C THR A 193 -14.10 21.85 -10.87
N LYS A 194 -14.51 21.41 -12.05
CA LYS A 194 -15.93 21.16 -12.34
C LYS A 194 -16.39 19.90 -11.59
N LYS A 195 -17.62 19.96 -11.07
CA LYS A 195 -18.27 18.80 -10.45
C LYS A 195 -18.54 17.74 -11.50
N PHE A 196 -18.30 16.48 -11.15
CA PHE A 196 -18.52 15.35 -12.03
C PHE A 196 -19.67 14.50 -11.50
N LYS A 197 -20.64 14.14 -12.36
CA LYS A 197 -21.87 13.46 -11.97
C LYS A 197 -22.06 12.11 -12.72
N GLU A 198 -20.99 11.39 -13.01
CA GLU A 198 -21.17 10.07 -13.66
C GLU A 198 -21.50 8.96 -12.66
N ASN A 199 -22.33 8.01 -13.14
CA ASN A 199 -22.71 6.84 -12.37
C ASN A 199 -21.62 5.75 -12.48
N LEU A 200 -20.90 5.51 -11.40
CA LEU A 200 -19.78 4.56 -11.32
C LEU A 200 -20.18 3.14 -11.77
N TRP A 201 -21.41 2.68 -11.44
CA TRP A 201 -21.86 1.33 -11.75
C TRP A 201 -22.06 1.07 -13.25
N GLN A 202 -22.51 2.07 -13.99
CA GLN A 202 -22.63 1.95 -15.46
C GLN A 202 -21.24 1.83 -16.10
N GLY A 203 -20.27 2.58 -15.57
CA GLY A 203 -18.87 2.48 -15.99
C GLY A 203 -18.28 1.08 -15.79
N VAL A 204 -18.53 0.44 -14.64
CA VAL A 204 -18.02 -0.91 -14.31
C VAL A 204 -18.63 -1.99 -15.24
N LYS A 205 -19.91 -1.87 -15.59
CA LYS A 205 -20.56 -2.83 -16.53
C LYS A 205 -19.87 -2.82 -17.89
N ASN A 206 -19.41 -1.67 -18.36
CA ASN A 206 -18.81 -1.47 -19.69
C ASN A 206 -17.29 -1.78 -19.74
N LEU A 207 -16.67 -2.23 -18.64
CA LEU A 207 -15.27 -2.61 -18.65
C LEU A 207 -15.02 -3.86 -19.51
N ASP A 208 -13.85 -3.87 -20.19
CA ASP A 208 -13.41 -5.00 -21.05
C ASP A 208 -13.41 -6.33 -20.28
N LYS A 209 -13.87 -7.42 -20.90
CA LYS A 209 -13.88 -8.76 -20.32
C LYS A 209 -12.46 -9.22 -19.90
N ARG A 210 -11.42 -8.83 -20.66
CA ARG A 210 -10.01 -9.15 -20.34
C ARG A 210 -9.56 -8.47 -19.06
N LEU A 211 -9.98 -7.22 -18.85
CA LEU A 211 -9.70 -6.50 -17.60
C LEU A 211 -10.41 -7.17 -16.41
N LYS A 212 -11.69 -7.52 -16.55
CA LYS A 212 -12.44 -8.23 -15.50
C LYS A 212 -11.78 -9.56 -15.15
N TYR A 213 -11.33 -10.32 -16.17
CA TYR A 213 -10.60 -11.56 -15.96
C TYR A 213 -9.27 -11.32 -15.23
N PHE A 214 -8.49 -10.30 -15.63
CA PHE A 214 -7.24 -9.98 -14.92
C PHE A 214 -7.50 -9.56 -13.46
N ILE A 215 -8.58 -8.84 -13.18
CA ILE A 215 -8.96 -8.49 -11.79
C ILE A 215 -9.21 -9.77 -10.97
N VAL A 216 -9.87 -10.78 -11.54
CA VAL A 216 -10.04 -12.08 -10.88
C VAL A 216 -8.67 -12.74 -10.59
N VAL A 217 -7.75 -12.76 -11.57
CA VAL A 217 -6.40 -13.32 -11.38
C VAL A 217 -5.64 -12.60 -10.27
N ALA A 218 -5.66 -11.26 -10.28
CA ALA A 218 -5.03 -10.44 -9.24
C ALA A 218 -5.69 -10.66 -7.87
N SER A 219 -7.01 -10.87 -7.82
CA SER A 219 -7.75 -11.19 -6.60
C SER A 219 -7.32 -12.52 -6.00
N VAL A 220 -7.18 -13.56 -6.83
CA VAL A 220 -6.69 -14.87 -6.35
C VAL A 220 -5.28 -14.72 -5.80
N PHE A 221 -4.37 -13.99 -6.46
CA PHE A 221 -3.04 -13.73 -5.91
C PHE A 221 -3.09 -12.95 -4.59
N THR A 222 -4.01 -11.99 -4.46
CA THR A 222 -4.16 -11.17 -3.25
C THR A 222 -4.63 -11.99 -2.06
N LEU A 223 -5.42 -13.06 -2.26
CA LEU A 223 -5.77 -14.00 -1.17
C LEU A 223 -4.52 -14.62 -0.51
N ALA A 224 -3.43 -14.77 -1.26
CA ALA A 224 -2.16 -15.25 -0.73
C ALA A 224 -1.24 -14.10 -0.25
N ASN A 225 -1.31 -12.90 -0.85
CA ASN A 225 -0.41 -11.77 -0.56
C ASN A 225 -1.14 -10.58 0.10
N PHE A 226 -1.92 -10.84 1.10
CA PHE A 226 -2.83 -9.91 1.83
C PHE A 226 -2.16 -9.05 2.91
N GLY A 227 -0.92 -8.73 2.88
CA GLY A 227 -0.19 -8.09 3.99
C GLY A 227 0.62 -9.10 4.79
N LEU A 228 1.10 -10.13 4.11
CA LEU A 228 1.91 -11.23 4.64
C LEU A 228 3.13 -10.75 5.43
N TYR A 229 3.66 -9.56 5.14
CA TYR A 229 4.81 -8.99 5.87
C TYR A 229 4.62 -8.97 7.39
N MET A 230 3.39 -8.81 7.89
CA MET A 230 3.13 -8.82 9.33
C MET A 230 3.41 -10.19 9.96
N PHE A 231 3.00 -11.26 9.27
CA PHE A 231 3.31 -12.63 9.70
C PHE A 231 4.78 -12.96 9.58
N MET A 232 5.44 -12.49 8.51
CA MET A 232 6.89 -12.68 8.34
C MET A 232 7.69 -11.97 9.44
N ILE A 233 7.28 -10.77 9.88
CA ILE A 233 7.90 -10.05 10.99
C ILE A 233 7.76 -10.84 12.30
N LEU A 234 6.56 -11.35 12.59
CA LEU A 234 6.29 -12.14 13.80
C LEU A 234 7.08 -13.45 13.77
N LEU A 235 7.10 -14.15 12.63
CA LEU A 235 7.84 -15.39 12.47
C LEU A 235 9.37 -15.18 12.60
N ALA A 236 9.86 -14.04 12.14
CA ALA A 236 11.26 -13.68 12.30
C ALA A 236 11.63 -13.47 13.78
N GLU A 237 10.74 -12.92 14.59
CA GLU A 237 10.93 -12.81 16.03
C GLU A 237 10.87 -14.17 16.69
N GLU A 238 9.90 -15.01 16.33
CA GLU A 238 9.76 -16.37 16.86
C GLU A 238 11.03 -17.22 16.59
N PHE A 239 11.62 -17.12 15.39
CA PHE A 239 12.81 -17.89 15.02
C PHE A 239 14.12 -17.34 15.60
N THR A 240 14.19 -16.03 15.85
CA THR A 240 15.44 -15.36 16.29
C THR A 240 15.43 -14.95 17.76
N GLY A 241 14.26 -14.92 18.40
CA GLY A 241 14.07 -14.37 19.74
C GLY A 241 14.30 -12.86 19.83
N SER A 242 14.33 -12.13 18.69
CA SER A 242 14.72 -10.72 18.65
C SER A 242 13.80 -9.86 17.78
N ILE A 243 13.07 -8.97 18.44
CA ILE A 243 12.29 -7.91 17.78
C ILE A 243 13.20 -7.02 16.91
N LEU A 244 14.42 -6.73 17.37
CA LEU A 244 15.38 -5.91 16.62
C LEU A 244 15.71 -6.54 15.26
N ILE A 245 16.00 -7.84 15.22
CA ILE A 245 16.28 -8.55 13.98
C ILE A 245 15.06 -8.48 13.05
N SER A 246 13.87 -8.65 13.57
CA SER A 246 12.63 -8.54 12.77
C SER A 246 12.44 -7.13 12.17
N LEU A 247 12.75 -6.08 12.95
CA LEU A 247 12.73 -4.69 12.45
C LEU A 247 13.77 -4.45 11.36
N MET A 248 14.99 -5.00 11.52
CA MET A 248 16.05 -4.90 10.49
C MET A 248 15.67 -5.66 9.22
N LEU A 249 15.05 -6.83 9.33
CA LEU A 249 14.55 -7.58 8.18
C LEU A 249 13.42 -6.84 7.45
N TYR A 250 12.53 -6.20 8.19
CA TYR A 250 11.50 -5.33 7.59
C TYR A 250 12.10 -4.11 6.89
N ALA A 251 13.14 -3.49 7.46
CA ALA A 251 13.88 -2.43 6.79
C ALA A 251 14.54 -2.92 5.50
N LEU A 252 15.14 -4.11 5.51
CA LEU A 252 15.72 -4.76 4.33
C LEU A 252 14.68 -4.98 3.24
N PHE A 253 13.51 -5.50 3.58
CA PHE A 253 12.38 -5.65 2.65
C PHE A 253 12.01 -4.34 1.97
N ASN A 254 11.81 -3.26 2.75
CA ASN A 254 11.46 -1.94 2.23
C ASN A 254 12.58 -1.36 1.35
N PHE A 255 13.85 -1.55 1.74
CA PHE A 255 15.00 -1.10 0.96
C PHE A 255 15.07 -1.80 -0.40
N VAL A 256 14.93 -3.13 -0.42
CA VAL A 256 14.92 -3.92 -1.67
C VAL A 256 13.73 -3.51 -2.55
N PHE A 257 12.54 -3.37 -1.98
CA PHE A 257 11.36 -2.88 -2.71
C PHE A 257 11.63 -1.52 -3.36
N ALA A 258 12.11 -0.54 -2.60
CA ALA A 258 12.39 0.81 -3.09
C ALA A 258 13.45 0.82 -4.21
N LEU A 259 14.50 0.00 -4.07
CA LEU A 259 15.59 -0.10 -5.05
C LEU A 259 15.11 -0.69 -6.38
N PHE A 260 14.24 -1.70 -6.34
CA PHE A 260 13.88 -2.49 -7.52
C PHE A 260 12.53 -2.13 -8.17
N VAL A 261 11.66 -1.35 -7.52
CA VAL A 261 10.33 -1.00 -8.08
C VAL A 261 10.43 -0.25 -9.41
N ILE A 262 11.39 0.68 -9.55
CA ILE A 262 11.60 1.43 -10.80
C ILE A 262 12.26 0.56 -11.88
N PRO A 263 13.34 -0.19 -11.62
CA PRO A 263 13.93 -1.15 -12.57
C PRO A 263 12.90 -2.14 -13.13
N PHE A 264 12.10 -2.78 -12.29
CA PHE A 264 11.08 -3.74 -12.75
C PHE A 264 9.90 -3.07 -13.46
N GLY A 265 9.55 -1.85 -13.10
CA GLY A 265 8.61 -1.04 -13.88
C GLY A 265 9.11 -0.81 -15.31
N LYS A 266 10.36 -0.35 -15.47
CA LYS A 266 10.99 -0.16 -16.80
C LYS A 266 11.17 -1.47 -17.56
N LEU A 267 11.54 -2.55 -16.86
CA LEU A 267 11.66 -3.88 -17.48
C LEU A 267 10.30 -4.34 -18.02
N SER A 268 9.23 -4.14 -17.27
CA SER A 268 7.88 -4.52 -17.68
C SER A 268 7.38 -3.74 -18.89
N ASP A 269 7.83 -2.48 -19.06
CA ASP A 269 7.56 -1.71 -20.27
C ASP A 269 8.22 -2.32 -21.52
N LYS A 270 9.40 -2.95 -21.35
CA LYS A 270 10.17 -3.55 -22.45
C LYS A 270 9.72 -4.97 -22.81
N ILE A 271 9.54 -5.85 -21.80
CA ILE A 271 9.28 -7.29 -22.03
C ILE A 271 7.81 -7.68 -21.89
N GLY A 272 6.95 -6.75 -21.44
CA GLY A 272 5.52 -6.95 -21.16
C GLY A 272 5.22 -7.08 -19.66
N ARG A 273 4.06 -6.54 -19.23
CA ARG A 273 3.61 -6.57 -17.83
C ARG A 273 3.41 -7.98 -17.32
N LYS A 274 2.76 -8.82 -18.13
CA LYS A 274 2.45 -10.20 -17.80
C LYS A 274 3.68 -11.02 -17.45
N LYS A 275 4.79 -10.86 -18.16
CA LYS A 275 6.03 -11.62 -17.91
C LYS A 275 6.62 -11.27 -16.54
N VAL A 276 6.68 -9.97 -16.20
CA VAL A 276 7.22 -9.53 -14.90
C VAL A 276 6.31 -9.98 -13.76
N LEU A 277 4.98 -9.88 -13.92
CA LEU A 277 4.02 -10.41 -12.95
C LEU A 277 4.17 -11.93 -12.76
N PHE A 278 4.33 -12.67 -13.85
CA PHE A 278 4.52 -14.12 -13.81
C PHE A 278 5.76 -14.51 -13.02
N THR A 279 6.89 -13.84 -13.26
CA THR A 279 8.12 -14.05 -12.49
C THR A 279 7.91 -13.70 -11.00
N GLY A 280 7.23 -12.59 -10.71
CA GLY A 280 6.91 -12.21 -9.32
C GLY A 280 6.04 -13.24 -8.62
N TYR A 281 5.04 -13.81 -9.29
CA TYR A 281 4.18 -14.86 -8.71
C TYR A 281 4.94 -16.17 -8.48
N ILE A 282 5.84 -16.53 -9.39
CA ILE A 282 6.73 -17.70 -9.22
C ILE A 282 7.66 -17.50 -8.03
N LEU A 283 8.30 -16.34 -7.90
CA LEU A 283 9.15 -16.04 -6.75
C LEU A 283 8.36 -16.09 -5.43
N PHE A 284 7.12 -15.60 -5.43
CA PHE A 284 6.25 -15.69 -4.26
C PHE A 284 5.88 -17.13 -3.92
N LEU A 285 5.62 -17.97 -4.92
CA LEU A 285 5.37 -19.40 -4.72
C LEU A 285 6.57 -20.09 -4.04
N PHE A 286 7.77 -19.86 -4.55
CA PHE A 286 8.99 -20.41 -3.94
C PHE A 286 9.21 -19.88 -2.54
N LEU A 287 8.96 -18.60 -2.29
CA LEU A 287 9.02 -18.01 -0.96
C LEU A 287 8.04 -18.70 0.00
N ALA A 288 6.77 -18.86 -0.39
CA ALA A 288 5.76 -19.50 0.45
C ALA A 288 6.11 -20.97 0.75
N LEU A 289 6.55 -21.71 -0.27
CA LEU A 289 6.99 -23.10 -0.09
C LEU A 289 8.21 -23.21 0.84
N SER A 290 9.16 -22.29 0.73
CA SER A 290 10.40 -22.33 1.51
C SER A 290 10.18 -22.12 3.01
N PHE A 291 9.17 -21.36 3.43
CA PHE A 291 8.80 -21.21 4.85
C PHE A 291 8.30 -22.51 5.51
N ILE A 292 7.94 -23.52 4.72
CA ILE A 292 7.53 -24.83 5.23
C ILE A 292 8.74 -25.62 5.76
N PHE A 293 9.93 -25.40 5.16
CA PHE A 293 11.12 -26.23 5.37
C PHE A 293 12.26 -25.54 6.11
N PHE A 294 12.33 -24.21 6.08
CA PHE A 294 13.50 -23.46 6.56
C PHE A 294 13.11 -22.45 7.64
N SER A 295 13.96 -22.30 8.67
CA SER A 295 13.78 -21.40 9.81
C SER A 295 15.06 -20.71 10.28
N SER A 296 16.16 -20.75 9.51
CA SER A 296 17.43 -20.13 9.90
C SER A 296 17.45 -18.63 9.65
N LEU A 297 18.31 -17.87 10.36
CA LEU A 297 18.48 -16.43 10.16
C LEU A 297 18.91 -16.09 8.72
N ILE A 298 19.83 -16.86 8.15
CA ILE A 298 20.28 -16.65 6.76
C ILE A 298 19.11 -16.82 5.80
N TYR A 299 18.29 -17.83 6.04
CA TYR A 299 17.08 -18.03 5.25
C TYR A 299 16.11 -16.83 5.37
N LEU A 300 15.88 -16.31 6.59
CA LEU A 300 15.03 -15.14 6.79
C LEU A 300 15.52 -13.92 6.01
N VAL A 301 16.83 -13.65 6.02
CA VAL A 301 17.41 -12.56 5.21
C VAL A 301 17.07 -12.74 3.72
N ILE A 302 17.28 -13.94 3.18
CA ILE A 302 16.95 -14.28 1.79
C ILE A 302 15.44 -14.12 1.54
N ALA A 303 14.60 -14.59 2.45
CA ALA A 303 13.14 -14.51 2.34
C ALA A 303 12.63 -13.07 2.27
N PHE A 304 13.13 -12.18 3.12
CA PHE A 304 12.75 -10.76 3.09
C PHE A 304 13.27 -10.03 1.85
N VAL A 305 14.45 -10.40 1.32
CA VAL A 305 14.94 -9.91 0.02
C VAL A 305 14.02 -10.37 -1.11
N ILE A 306 13.70 -11.67 -1.18
CA ILE A 306 12.79 -12.21 -2.20
C ILE A 306 11.42 -11.53 -2.11
N TYR A 307 10.89 -11.32 -0.91
CA TYR A 307 9.61 -10.66 -0.73
C TYR A 307 9.62 -9.21 -1.20
N GLY A 308 10.72 -8.48 -0.99
CA GLY A 308 10.93 -7.13 -1.55
C GLY A 308 10.93 -7.12 -3.07
N LEU A 309 11.57 -8.12 -3.72
CA LEU A 309 11.54 -8.27 -5.17
C LEU A 309 10.14 -8.62 -5.68
N VAL A 310 9.40 -9.50 -5.00
CA VAL A 310 8.01 -9.82 -5.32
C VAL A 310 7.13 -8.57 -5.30
N TYR A 311 7.22 -7.75 -4.25
CA TYR A 311 6.49 -6.48 -4.15
C TYR A 311 6.84 -5.52 -5.29
N ALA A 312 8.14 -5.39 -5.61
CA ALA A 312 8.62 -4.54 -6.69
C ALA A 312 8.11 -5.00 -8.08
N MET A 313 8.01 -6.32 -8.29
CA MET A 313 7.50 -6.88 -9.54
C MET A 313 5.97 -6.82 -9.65
N THR A 314 5.24 -6.91 -8.54
CA THR A 314 3.78 -7.11 -8.58
C THR A 314 3.00 -5.82 -8.39
N MET A 315 3.28 -5.03 -7.37
CA MET A 315 2.45 -3.91 -6.92
C MET A 315 2.22 -2.85 -7.99
N SER A 316 3.27 -2.39 -8.67
CA SER A 316 3.18 -1.38 -9.72
C SER A 316 2.68 -1.96 -11.05
N ASN A 317 3.09 -3.18 -11.39
CA ASN A 317 2.78 -3.80 -12.66
C ASN A 317 1.33 -4.30 -12.74
N GLN A 318 0.70 -4.71 -11.63
CA GLN A 318 -0.73 -4.99 -11.60
C GLN A 318 -1.54 -3.74 -11.97
N ARG A 319 -1.23 -2.58 -11.35
CA ARG A 319 -1.88 -1.30 -11.66
C ARG A 319 -1.64 -0.85 -13.09
N ALA A 320 -0.42 -1.03 -13.59
CA ALA A 320 -0.08 -0.72 -14.98
C ALA A 320 -0.89 -1.58 -15.94
N LEU A 321 -0.99 -2.90 -15.73
CA LEU A 321 -1.77 -3.79 -16.58
C LEU A 321 -3.28 -3.48 -16.55
N VAL A 322 -3.83 -3.11 -15.38
CA VAL A 322 -5.21 -2.60 -15.29
C VAL A 322 -5.41 -1.38 -16.17
N THR A 323 -4.48 -0.41 -16.15
CA THR A 323 -4.58 0.79 -16.99
C THR A 323 -4.40 0.49 -18.48
N ASP A 324 -3.55 -0.45 -18.83
CA ASP A 324 -3.30 -0.87 -20.22
C ASP A 324 -4.54 -1.59 -20.82
N LEU A 325 -5.28 -2.35 -20.01
CA LEU A 325 -6.50 -3.05 -20.41
C LEU A 325 -7.78 -2.20 -20.33
N SER A 326 -7.74 -1.02 -19.69
CA SER A 326 -8.93 -0.20 -19.42
C SER A 326 -9.39 0.69 -20.58
N GLY A 327 -8.57 0.84 -21.63
CA GLY A 327 -8.86 1.75 -22.74
C GLY A 327 -9.04 3.21 -22.28
N LYS A 328 -10.22 3.78 -22.52
CA LYS A 328 -10.54 5.17 -22.13
C LYS A 328 -10.98 5.32 -20.67
N MET A 329 -11.38 4.22 -20.01
CA MET A 329 -12.01 4.23 -18.67
C MET A 329 -11.02 3.95 -17.53
N LYS A 330 -9.82 4.56 -17.58
CA LYS A 330 -8.72 4.27 -16.64
C LYS A 330 -9.10 4.48 -15.16
N GLY A 331 -9.79 5.57 -14.85
CA GLY A 331 -10.21 5.88 -13.48
C GLY A 331 -11.19 4.86 -12.92
N THR A 332 -12.24 4.53 -13.68
CA THR A 332 -13.26 3.52 -13.30
C THR A 332 -12.61 2.13 -13.12
N ALA A 333 -11.70 1.76 -14.04
CA ALA A 333 -11.01 0.48 -14.00
C ALA A 333 -10.13 0.34 -12.74
N LEU A 334 -9.32 1.36 -12.44
CA LEU A 334 -8.49 1.38 -11.23
C LEU A 334 -9.34 1.42 -9.96
N GLY A 335 -10.43 2.20 -9.96
CA GLY A 335 -11.34 2.25 -8.83
C GLY A 335 -11.98 0.89 -8.55
N PHE A 336 -12.48 0.21 -9.58
CA PHE A 336 -13.06 -1.13 -9.45
C PHE A 336 -12.00 -2.16 -9.03
N PHE A 337 -10.80 -2.10 -9.60
CA PHE A 337 -9.67 -2.93 -9.17
C PHE A 337 -9.38 -2.76 -7.68
N TYR A 338 -9.21 -1.52 -7.20
CA TYR A 338 -8.94 -1.27 -5.78
C TYR A 338 -10.08 -1.72 -4.87
N PHE A 339 -11.33 -1.56 -5.30
CA PHE A 339 -12.50 -2.02 -4.56
C PHE A 339 -12.46 -3.54 -4.36
N VAL A 340 -12.27 -4.31 -5.44
CA VAL A 340 -12.23 -5.77 -5.39
C VAL A 340 -11.03 -6.25 -4.58
N ILE A 341 -9.83 -5.73 -4.86
CA ILE A 341 -8.61 -6.10 -4.13
C ILE A 341 -8.73 -5.75 -2.64
N GLY A 342 -9.37 -4.63 -2.31
CA GLY A 342 -9.62 -4.26 -0.91
C GLY A 342 -10.47 -5.27 -0.15
N LEU A 343 -11.57 -5.74 -0.74
CA LEU A 343 -12.40 -6.79 -0.14
C LEU A 343 -11.63 -8.12 -0.01
N VAL A 344 -10.89 -8.47 -1.03
CA VAL A 344 -10.11 -9.73 -1.06
C VAL A 344 -8.97 -9.72 -0.04
N ASN A 345 -8.31 -8.57 0.19
CA ASN A 345 -7.30 -8.43 1.25
C ASN A 345 -7.87 -8.78 2.63
N ILE A 346 -9.09 -8.29 2.94
CA ILE A 346 -9.74 -8.59 4.22
C ILE A 346 -10.00 -10.10 4.35
N LEU A 347 -10.57 -10.70 3.29
CA LEU A 347 -10.85 -12.15 3.28
C LEU A 347 -9.57 -12.98 3.38
N GLY A 348 -8.53 -12.63 2.62
CA GLY A 348 -7.24 -13.30 2.64
C GLY A 348 -6.59 -13.23 4.03
N GLY A 349 -6.63 -12.06 4.66
CA GLY A 349 -6.12 -11.87 6.01
C GLY A 349 -6.84 -12.73 7.04
N ILE A 350 -8.18 -12.79 7.02
CA ILE A 350 -8.96 -13.63 7.93
C ILE A 350 -8.62 -15.10 7.75
N ILE A 351 -8.64 -15.61 6.51
CA ILE A 351 -8.35 -17.03 6.23
C ILE A 351 -6.95 -17.38 6.69
N ALA A 352 -5.95 -16.59 6.32
CA ALA A 352 -4.56 -16.86 6.68
C ALA A 352 -4.33 -16.76 8.19
N GLY A 353 -4.97 -15.83 8.88
CA GLY A 353 -4.88 -15.70 10.33
C GLY A 353 -5.46 -16.90 11.08
N LEU A 354 -6.61 -17.41 10.63
CA LEU A 354 -7.21 -18.63 11.19
C LEU A 354 -6.31 -19.86 10.95
N LEU A 355 -5.70 -19.98 9.77
CA LEU A 355 -4.78 -21.07 9.47
C LEU A 355 -3.48 -20.97 10.27
N TRP A 356 -2.98 -19.75 10.52
CA TRP A 356 -1.84 -19.50 11.38
C TRP A 356 -2.08 -19.97 12.81
N ASP A 357 -3.26 -19.72 13.37
CA ASP A 357 -3.61 -20.16 14.73
C ASP A 357 -3.63 -21.69 14.88
N ILE A 358 -3.81 -22.43 13.76
CA ILE A 358 -3.65 -23.90 13.74
C ILE A 358 -2.16 -24.23 13.66
N ASN A 359 -1.48 -23.73 12.64
CA ASN A 359 -0.03 -23.88 12.41
C ASN A 359 0.41 -22.97 11.28
N TYR A 360 1.51 -22.22 11.46
CA TYR A 360 2.04 -21.33 10.42
C TYR A 360 2.36 -22.06 9.11
N GLN A 361 2.81 -23.31 9.17
CA GLN A 361 3.11 -24.13 7.97
C GLN A 361 1.85 -24.39 7.15
N ILE A 362 0.70 -24.66 7.79
CA ILE A 362 -0.59 -24.83 7.09
C ILE A 362 -0.97 -23.54 6.36
N MET A 363 -0.76 -22.38 6.97
CA MET A 363 -0.96 -21.09 6.29
C MET A 363 -0.07 -21.02 5.04
N PHE A 364 1.23 -21.32 5.13
CA PHE A 364 2.12 -21.25 3.98
C PHE A 364 1.79 -22.27 2.88
N VAL A 365 1.28 -23.47 3.24
CA VAL A 365 0.71 -24.43 2.26
C VAL A 365 -0.47 -23.79 1.52
N TYR A 366 -1.42 -23.19 2.24
CA TYR A 366 -2.54 -22.46 1.65
C TYR A 366 -2.06 -21.36 0.69
N LEU A 367 -1.10 -20.50 1.12
CA LEU A 367 -0.55 -19.45 0.28
C LEU A 367 0.08 -20.02 -0.99
N SER A 368 0.78 -21.14 -0.90
CA SER A 368 1.40 -21.82 -2.03
C SER A 368 0.38 -22.34 -3.04
N VAL A 369 -0.68 -22.99 -2.56
CA VAL A 369 -1.77 -23.52 -3.40
C VAL A 369 -2.49 -22.39 -4.13
N ILE A 370 -2.88 -21.32 -3.41
CA ILE A 370 -3.57 -20.17 -3.99
C ILE A 370 -2.69 -19.45 -5.00
N THR A 371 -1.39 -19.31 -4.72
CA THR A 371 -0.43 -18.69 -5.65
C THR A 371 -0.27 -19.54 -6.90
N PHE A 372 -0.17 -20.86 -6.76
CA PHE A 372 -0.09 -21.78 -7.91
C PHE A 372 -1.32 -21.66 -8.82
N ILE A 373 -2.52 -21.61 -8.24
CA ILE A 373 -3.76 -21.36 -8.99
C ILE A 373 -3.68 -20.01 -9.72
N SER A 374 -3.22 -18.96 -9.03
CA SER A 374 -3.09 -17.63 -9.65
C SER A 374 -2.09 -17.62 -10.81
N ILE A 375 -1.00 -18.36 -10.74
CA ILE A 375 -0.01 -18.53 -11.83
C ILE A 375 -0.69 -19.17 -13.04
N ILE A 376 -1.44 -20.26 -12.85
CA ILE A 376 -2.17 -20.91 -13.93
C ILE A 376 -3.16 -19.94 -14.58
N LEU A 377 -3.97 -19.24 -13.79
CA LEU A 377 -4.92 -18.27 -14.31
C LEU A 377 -4.22 -17.13 -15.06
N LEU A 378 -3.05 -16.67 -14.60
CA LEU A 378 -2.28 -15.61 -15.25
C LEU A 378 -1.81 -16.02 -16.66
N LEU A 379 -1.57 -17.33 -16.92
CA LEU A 379 -1.19 -17.80 -18.25
C LEU A 379 -2.25 -17.48 -19.31
N PHE A 380 -3.51 -17.45 -18.96
CA PHE A 380 -4.63 -17.16 -19.87
C PHE A 380 -4.93 -15.66 -20.02
N VAL A 381 -4.28 -14.78 -19.28
CA VAL A 381 -4.40 -13.31 -19.45
C VAL A 381 -3.83 -12.92 -20.82
N LYS A 382 -4.64 -12.27 -21.65
CA LYS A 382 -4.22 -11.72 -22.95
C LYS A 382 -3.79 -10.27 -22.80
N GLU A 383 -2.50 -10.01 -23.00
CA GLU A 383 -1.92 -8.66 -23.02
C GLU A 383 -1.92 -8.12 -24.46
N ASN A 384 -2.45 -6.91 -24.68
CA ASN A 384 -2.34 -6.25 -25.97
C ASN A 384 -0.92 -5.73 -26.15
N ARG A 385 -0.11 -6.39 -26.95
CA ARG A 385 1.22 -5.91 -27.38
C ARG A 385 1.09 -4.73 -28.35
N LYS A 386 0.67 -3.56 -27.90
CA LYS A 386 1.06 -2.31 -28.54
C LYS A 386 2.30 -1.80 -27.81
N PHE A 387 3.46 -2.30 -28.19
CA PHE A 387 4.71 -1.63 -27.89
C PHE A 387 4.66 -0.27 -28.62
N SER A 388 4.29 0.78 -27.93
CA SER A 388 4.63 2.12 -28.39
C SER A 388 6.15 2.25 -28.20
N LEU A 389 6.91 1.94 -29.25
CA LEU A 389 8.22 2.54 -29.48
C LEU A 389 8.00 4.06 -29.56
N VAL A 390 7.95 4.71 -28.41
CA VAL A 390 8.12 6.15 -28.31
C VAL A 390 9.53 6.33 -27.78
N CYS A 391 10.43 6.57 -28.73
CA CYS A 391 11.77 7.13 -28.50
C CYS A 391 11.69 8.46 -27.74
#